data_55c64ac06173d48438b85cf957629541
#
_entry.id   55c64ac06173d48438b85cf957629541
#
_cell.length_a   1.000
_cell.length_b   1.000
_cell.length_c   1.000
_cell.angle_alpha   90.00
_cell.angle_beta   90.00
_cell.angle_gamma   90.00
#
_symmetry.space_group_name_H-M   'P 1'
#
loop_
_entity.id
_entity.type
_entity.pdbx_description
1 polymer ?
#
loop_
_entity_poly.entity_id
_entity_poly.type
_entity_poly.pdbx_seq_one_letter_code
_entity_poly.pdbx_strand_id
1 'polypeptide(L)'
;MHGLVIVDSNGEPLRDSIIWCDSRAVDIGNKAYEKLGEEKCMSRLLNSPGNFTASKLKWVKENEPDIYEKIYKYMLPGDYIAYKLTGEINTTRNGLSEGIIWDYKENKTADWLLDFYGINSSLTPEIVDNFSNQGSIHVNASEQTGLNVGVPITYRAGDQPNNALALNVFDDGEVAASGGTSGVIYSITNNINSKEPSRINHFAHVNYNDDNKSIGKLLCINGAGIQYRWLRNHSVGKSYEKMNEQASSISVGSDGISVIPFGNGAERMLNNKNIGTHICNINLNKHSHGHLFRSALEGIAFSFMYGMEILKNDNAAINVIRAGNDNLFRSEIFANTVSTLIGHEIEIYNTTGAFGAARASGVLNNDLNSFREKITKNDHVMTFLPLKNRSEYEDAYSRWKEDLQGILNNKK
;
A
#
# COMPACT_ATOMS: atom_id res chain seq x y z
N MET A 1 -5.42 4.71 6.05
CA MET A 1 -5.99 3.32 6.15
C MET A 1 -6.05 2.87 7.61
N HIS A 2 -6.93 1.94 7.97
CA HIS A 2 -7.08 1.17 9.25
C HIS A 2 -7.01 1.95 10.57
N GLY A 3 -7.20 3.26 10.57
CA GLY A 3 -7.39 4.01 11.81
C GLY A 3 -8.78 3.74 12.42
N LEU A 4 -8.96 4.08 13.69
CA LEU A 4 -10.24 4.02 14.39
C LEU A 4 -10.60 5.39 14.94
N VAL A 5 -11.76 5.89 14.55
CA VAL A 5 -12.45 7.01 15.19
C VAL A 5 -13.77 6.49 15.75
N ILE A 6 -14.14 6.90 16.95
CA ILE A 6 -15.39 6.51 17.60
C ILE A 6 -16.12 7.77 18.06
N VAL A 7 -17.42 7.81 17.79
CA VAL A 7 -18.27 8.97 18.10
C VAL A 7 -19.46 8.58 18.97
N ASP A 8 -19.95 9.55 19.74
CA ASP A 8 -21.20 9.44 20.49
C ASP A 8 -22.44 9.68 19.63
N SER A 9 -23.63 9.68 20.23
CA SER A 9 -24.90 9.92 19.53
C SER A 9 -25.05 11.34 18.97
N ASN A 10 -24.23 12.28 19.39
CA ASN A 10 -24.17 13.64 18.83
C ASN A 10 -23.14 13.75 17.69
N GLY A 11 -22.40 12.67 17.42
CA GLY A 11 -21.32 12.64 16.42
C GLY A 11 -20.01 13.24 16.91
N GLU A 12 -19.88 13.50 18.22
CA GLU A 12 -18.63 14.03 18.77
C GLU A 12 -17.65 12.89 19.11
N PRO A 13 -16.34 13.09 18.84
CA PRO A 13 -15.33 12.08 19.14
C PRO A 13 -15.24 11.79 20.62
N LEU A 14 -15.30 10.53 21.00
CA LEU A 14 -15.19 10.09 22.40
C LEU A 14 -13.74 10.07 22.92
N ARG A 15 -12.77 10.07 22.01
CA ARG A 15 -11.33 10.08 22.28
C ARG A 15 -10.53 10.41 21.01
N ASP A 16 -9.21 10.64 21.16
CA ASP A 16 -8.29 10.74 20.03
C ASP A 16 -8.28 9.45 19.22
N SER A 17 -8.15 9.58 17.89
CA SER A 17 -8.13 8.42 16.98
C SER A 17 -6.95 7.49 17.28
N ILE A 18 -7.18 6.17 17.13
CA ILE A 18 -6.10 5.19 17.12
C ILE A 18 -5.62 5.07 15.69
N ILE A 19 -4.44 5.63 15.38
CA ILE A 19 -3.92 5.71 14.01
C ILE A 19 -3.35 4.37 13.52
N TRP A 20 -3.03 4.29 12.23
CA TRP A 20 -2.59 3.06 11.57
C TRP A 20 -1.33 2.43 12.17
N CYS A 21 -0.35 3.25 12.60
CA CYS A 21 0.93 2.78 13.16
C CYS A 21 0.89 2.50 14.67
N ASP A 22 -0.23 2.78 15.35
CA ASP A 22 -0.39 2.46 16.76
C ASP A 22 -0.59 0.96 16.94
N SER A 23 0.36 0.31 17.61
CA SER A 23 0.46 -1.15 17.70
C SER A 23 -0.32 -1.77 18.87
N ARG A 24 -1.09 -0.99 19.63
CA ARG A 24 -1.78 -1.46 20.85
C ARG A 24 -2.72 -2.65 20.66
N ALA A 25 -3.24 -2.85 19.46
CA ALA A 25 -4.19 -3.93 19.16
C ALA A 25 -3.54 -5.17 18.50
N VAL A 26 -2.23 -5.21 18.32
CA VAL A 26 -1.52 -6.32 17.67
C VAL A 26 -1.79 -7.65 18.36
N ASP A 27 -1.66 -7.72 19.68
CA ASP A 27 -1.87 -8.94 20.45
C ASP A 27 -3.32 -9.43 20.39
N ILE A 28 -4.28 -8.51 20.33
CA ILE A 28 -5.71 -8.83 20.17
C ILE A 28 -5.94 -9.51 18.82
N GLY A 29 -5.40 -8.92 17.75
CA GLY A 29 -5.52 -9.47 16.41
C GLY A 29 -4.83 -10.82 16.24
N ASN A 30 -3.64 -11.00 16.82
CA ASN A 30 -2.90 -12.26 16.80
C ASN A 30 -3.67 -13.36 17.54
N LYS A 31 -4.18 -13.09 18.75
CA LYS A 31 -5.03 -14.02 19.50
C LYS A 31 -6.32 -14.39 18.75
N ALA A 32 -6.90 -13.42 18.03
CA ALA A 32 -8.06 -13.70 17.21
C ALA A 32 -7.71 -14.63 16.03
N TYR A 33 -6.59 -14.37 15.35
CA TYR A 33 -6.10 -15.22 14.26
C TYR A 33 -5.85 -16.65 14.71
N GLU A 34 -5.19 -16.85 15.85
CA GLU A 34 -4.94 -18.16 16.45
C GLU A 34 -6.24 -18.91 16.79
N LYS A 35 -7.23 -18.22 17.39
CA LYS A 35 -8.48 -18.85 17.81
C LYS A 35 -9.46 -19.10 16.66
N LEU A 36 -9.54 -18.21 15.69
CA LEU A 36 -10.44 -18.33 14.53
C LEU A 36 -9.89 -19.29 13.48
N GLY A 37 -8.56 -19.44 13.42
CA GLY A 37 -7.82 -20.24 12.46
C GLY A 37 -7.53 -19.51 11.16
N GLU A 38 -6.38 -19.85 10.58
CA GLU A 38 -5.88 -19.26 9.32
C GLU A 38 -6.89 -19.43 8.19
N GLU A 39 -7.39 -20.64 7.97
CA GLU A 39 -8.33 -20.95 6.88
C GLU A 39 -9.56 -20.04 6.91
N LYS A 40 -10.16 -19.84 8.08
CA LYS A 40 -11.35 -19.00 8.22
C LYS A 40 -11.02 -17.52 7.96
N CYS A 41 -9.92 -17.02 8.52
CA CYS A 41 -9.50 -15.64 8.32
C CYS A 41 -9.15 -15.38 6.85
N MET A 42 -8.34 -16.24 6.24
CA MET A 42 -7.89 -16.04 4.87
C MET A 42 -8.99 -16.24 3.83
N SER A 43 -9.92 -17.17 4.04
CA SER A 43 -11.04 -17.38 3.10
C SER A 43 -12.14 -16.33 3.17
N ARG A 44 -12.26 -15.61 4.30
CA ARG A 44 -13.37 -14.66 4.52
C ARG A 44 -12.92 -13.21 4.65
N LEU A 45 -11.77 -12.93 5.29
CA LEU A 45 -11.23 -11.58 5.49
C LEU A 45 -10.07 -11.29 4.54
N LEU A 46 -9.49 -12.31 3.90
CA LEU A 46 -8.26 -12.29 3.09
C LEU A 46 -7.03 -11.76 3.86
N ASN A 47 -7.14 -11.63 5.17
CA ASN A 47 -6.11 -11.11 6.07
C ASN A 47 -6.22 -11.73 7.45
N SER A 48 -5.12 -11.67 8.21
CA SER A 48 -5.19 -11.78 9.67
C SER A 48 -5.89 -10.55 10.26
N PRO A 49 -6.68 -10.67 11.35
CA PRO A 49 -7.26 -9.51 12.05
C PRO A 49 -6.22 -8.47 12.51
N GLY A 50 -4.99 -8.88 12.82
CA GLY A 50 -3.83 -8.03 13.05
C GLY A 50 -4.09 -6.73 13.81
N ASN A 51 -3.40 -5.66 13.41
CA ASN A 51 -3.52 -4.32 14.02
C ASN A 51 -4.49 -3.42 13.23
N PHE A 52 -5.65 -3.96 12.85
CA PHE A 52 -6.65 -3.23 12.06
C PHE A 52 -7.79 -2.66 12.92
N THR A 53 -8.71 -1.95 12.28
CA THR A 53 -9.81 -1.22 12.94
C THR A 53 -10.65 -2.12 13.85
N ALA A 54 -10.99 -3.33 13.42
CA ALA A 54 -11.75 -4.29 14.24
C ALA A 54 -11.04 -4.61 15.56
N SER A 55 -9.73 -4.91 15.49
CA SER A 55 -8.93 -5.22 16.69
C SER A 55 -8.72 -3.99 17.59
N LYS A 56 -8.61 -2.79 17.01
CA LYS A 56 -8.54 -1.52 17.75
C LYS A 56 -9.83 -1.22 18.49
N LEU A 57 -10.99 -1.49 17.88
CA LEU A 57 -12.29 -1.34 18.53
C LEU A 57 -12.45 -2.33 19.70
N LYS A 58 -11.95 -3.57 19.52
CA LYS A 58 -11.88 -4.56 20.61
C LYS A 58 -10.97 -4.09 21.74
N TRP A 59 -9.83 -3.47 21.40
CA TRP A 59 -8.94 -2.89 22.39
C TRP A 59 -9.64 -1.82 23.25
N VAL A 60 -10.41 -0.92 22.62
CA VAL A 60 -11.21 0.10 23.33
C VAL A 60 -12.21 -0.57 24.26
N LYS A 61 -12.91 -1.61 23.80
CA LYS A 61 -13.86 -2.37 24.64
C LYS A 61 -13.22 -2.95 25.90
N GLU A 62 -11.99 -3.48 25.78
CA GLU A 62 -11.31 -4.13 26.91
C GLU A 62 -10.61 -3.16 27.86
N ASN A 63 -10.10 -2.04 27.34
CA ASN A 63 -9.25 -1.13 28.12
C ASN A 63 -9.93 0.20 28.48
N GLU A 64 -10.99 0.58 27.79
CA GLU A 64 -11.75 1.82 27.99
C GLU A 64 -13.28 1.54 27.97
N PRO A 65 -13.79 0.65 28.86
CA PRO A 65 -15.18 0.21 28.81
C PRO A 65 -16.20 1.36 28.95
N ASP A 66 -15.93 2.36 29.79
CA ASP A 66 -16.80 3.53 29.98
C ASP A 66 -16.91 4.38 28.68
N ILE A 67 -15.87 4.37 27.84
CA ILE A 67 -15.88 5.02 26.52
C ILE A 67 -16.64 4.12 25.55
N TYR A 68 -16.37 2.82 25.57
CA TYR A 68 -17.00 1.85 24.66
C TYR A 68 -18.52 1.87 24.77
N GLU A 69 -19.09 1.98 25.97
CA GLU A 69 -20.54 2.01 26.21
C GLU A 69 -21.23 3.25 25.61
N LYS A 70 -20.48 4.33 25.36
CA LYS A 70 -20.99 5.57 24.77
C LYS A 70 -20.88 5.59 23.23
N ILE A 71 -20.26 4.57 22.62
CA ILE A 71 -20.06 4.54 21.17
C ILE A 71 -21.41 4.41 20.47
N TYR A 72 -21.74 5.40 19.65
CA TYR A 72 -22.84 5.34 18.70
C TYR A 72 -22.42 4.66 17.39
N LYS A 73 -21.29 5.11 16.82
CA LYS A 73 -20.70 4.54 15.60
C LYS A 73 -19.16 4.56 15.66
N TYR A 74 -18.54 3.57 15.01
CA TYR A 74 -17.11 3.63 14.69
C TYR A 74 -16.94 4.04 13.22
N MET A 75 -15.82 4.67 12.90
CA MET A 75 -15.47 5.15 11.57
C MET A 75 -13.99 4.93 11.29
N LEU A 76 -13.63 4.79 10.02
CA LEU A 76 -12.26 5.06 9.60
C LEU A 76 -12.03 6.58 9.56
N PRO A 77 -10.78 7.07 9.61
CA PRO A 77 -10.51 8.52 9.53
C PRO A 77 -11.11 9.20 8.30
N GLY A 78 -11.13 8.51 7.14
CA GLY A 78 -11.78 9.04 5.92
C GLY A 78 -13.29 9.18 6.05
N ASP A 79 -13.94 8.24 6.73
CA ASP A 79 -15.38 8.30 7.01
C ASP A 79 -15.67 9.49 7.95
N TYR A 80 -14.85 9.69 8.99
CA TYR A 80 -15.01 10.80 9.90
C TYR A 80 -14.84 12.17 9.22
N ILE A 81 -13.88 12.31 8.30
CA ILE A 81 -13.72 13.55 7.52
C ILE A 81 -14.96 13.80 6.65
N ALA A 82 -15.47 12.75 5.96
CA ALA A 82 -16.68 12.86 5.17
C ALA A 82 -17.89 13.25 6.04
N TYR A 83 -18.04 12.63 7.21
CA TYR A 83 -19.05 13.00 8.20
C TYR A 83 -18.95 14.47 8.63
N LYS A 84 -17.76 14.97 8.96
CA LYS A 84 -17.58 16.39 9.33
C LYS A 84 -17.88 17.36 8.19
N LEU A 85 -17.82 16.91 6.96
CA LEU A 85 -18.17 17.72 5.78
C LEU A 85 -19.67 17.67 5.44
N THR A 86 -20.34 16.54 5.70
CA THR A 86 -21.71 16.29 5.23
C THR A 86 -22.77 16.17 6.32
N GLY A 87 -22.36 15.82 7.54
CA GLY A 87 -23.27 15.42 8.61
C GLY A 87 -23.75 13.96 8.52
N GLU A 88 -23.42 13.25 7.42
CA GLU A 88 -23.87 11.88 7.20
C GLU A 88 -22.87 10.86 7.73
N ILE A 89 -23.32 9.95 8.60
CA ILE A 89 -22.52 8.85 9.14
C ILE A 89 -22.67 7.60 8.28
N ASN A 90 -21.77 7.41 7.33
CA ASN A 90 -21.74 6.23 6.48
C ASN A 90 -20.31 5.74 6.24
N THR A 91 -20.18 4.52 5.71
CA THR A 91 -18.92 3.90 5.34
C THR A 91 -19.03 3.24 3.97
N THR A 92 -17.94 2.71 3.44
CA THR A 92 -17.91 2.00 2.17
C THR A 92 -17.44 0.56 2.36
N ARG A 93 -17.72 -0.33 1.37
CA ARG A 93 -17.15 -1.70 1.35
C ARG A 93 -15.63 -1.66 1.41
N ASN A 94 -15.00 -0.72 0.72
CA ASN A 94 -13.55 -0.49 0.75
C ASN A 94 -13.07 -0.13 2.16
N GLY A 95 -13.74 0.79 2.84
CA GLY A 95 -13.44 1.16 4.22
C GLY A 95 -13.57 -0.03 5.17
N LEU A 96 -14.66 -0.79 5.11
CA LEU A 96 -14.84 -1.99 5.94
C LEU A 96 -13.79 -3.05 5.64
N SER A 97 -13.40 -3.22 4.38
CA SER A 97 -12.30 -4.10 3.97
C SER A 97 -10.98 -3.69 4.60
N GLU A 98 -10.62 -2.41 4.55
CA GLU A 98 -9.42 -1.86 5.18
C GLU A 98 -9.43 -2.01 6.70
N GLY A 99 -10.61 -1.96 7.30
CA GLY A 99 -10.83 -2.18 8.73
C GLY A 99 -10.78 -3.64 9.16
N ILE A 100 -10.71 -4.57 8.19
CA ILE A 100 -10.88 -6.03 8.39
C ILE A 100 -12.25 -6.34 9.02
N ILE A 101 -13.29 -5.71 8.49
CA ILE A 101 -14.69 -5.87 8.91
C ILE A 101 -15.57 -6.33 7.73
N TRP A 102 -14.99 -6.63 6.58
CA TRP A 102 -15.69 -7.11 5.39
C TRP A 102 -15.49 -8.61 5.19
N ASP A 103 -16.58 -9.36 5.03
CA ASP A 103 -16.58 -10.78 4.68
C ASP A 103 -16.73 -10.94 3.16
N TYR A 104 -15.65 -11.27 2.50
CA TYR A 104 -15.61 -11.42 1.05
C TYR A 104 -16.40 -12.61 0.53
N LYS A 105 -16.54 -13.66 1.33
CA LYS A 105 -17.29 -14.87 0.96
C LYS A 105 -18.80 -14.62 0.98
N GLU A 106 -19.28 -13.92 2.00
CA GLU A 106 -20.70 -13.59 2.17
C GLU A 106 -21.06 -12.23 1.54
N ASN A 107 -20.04 -11.46 1.10
CA ASN A 107 -20.19 -10.10 0.53
C ASN A 107 -21.00 -9.16 1.44
N LYS A 108 -20.66 -9.13 2.72
CA LYS A 108 -21.31 -8.32 3.76
C LYS A 108 -20.35 -8.00 4.90
N THR A 109 -20.82 -7.23 5.88
CA THR A 109 -20.11 -7.02 7.14
C THR A 109 -19.72 -8.34 7.79
N ALA A 110 -18.50 -8.46 8.30
CA ALA A 110 -18.01 -9.66 9.01
C ALA A 110 -18.57 -9.71 10.45
N ASP A 111 -19.90 -9.81 10.58
CA ASP A 111 -20.60 -9.83 11.88
C ASP A 111 -20.07 -10.94 12.79
N TRP A 112 -19.68 -12.09 12.21
CA TRP A 112 -19.08 -13.18 12.98
C TRP A 112 -17.74 -12.81 13.64
N LEU A 113 -16.97 -11.87 13.09
CA LEU A 113 -15.75 -11.34 13.72
C LEU A 113 -16.12 -10.33 14.82
N LEU A 114 -17.10 -9.48 14.56
CA LEU A 114 -17.62 -8.55 15.57
C LEU A 114 -18.19 -9.31 16.76
N ASP A 115 -18.98 -10.37 16.53
CA ASP A 115 -19.52 -11.26 17.56
C ASP A 115 -18.41 -11.96 18.35
N PHE A 116 -17.37 -12.46 17.67
CA PHE A 116 -16.20 -13.04 18.32
C PHE A 116 -15.50 -12.05 19.27
N TYR A 117 -15.43 -10.79 18.88
CA TYR A 117 -14.94 -9.71 19.72
C TYR A 117 -15.96 -9.21 20.76
N GLY A 118 -17.21 -9.68 20.70
CA GLY A 118 -18.34 -9.23 21.50
C GLY A 118 -18.71 -7.78 21.19
N ILE A 119 -18.51 -7.33 19.95
CA ILE A 119 -18.88 -5.99 19.47
C ILE A 119 -20.25 -6.06 18.82
N ASN A 120 -21.14 -5.12 19.18
CA ASN A 120 -22.46 -5.05 18.58
C ASN A 120 -22.35 -4.56 17.12
N SER A 121 -22.89 -5.32 16.17
CA SER A 121 -22.89 -4.96 14.74
C SER A 121 -23.66 -3.67 14.44
N SER A 122 -24.59 -3.23 15.32
CA SER A 122 -25.29 -1.94 15.19
C SER A 122 -24.35 -0.73 15.26
N LEU A 123 -23.12 -0.90 15.75
CA LEU A 123 -22.09 0.16 15.73
C LEU A 123 -21.52 0.40 14.33
N THR A 124 -21.74 -0.50 13.36
CA THR A 124 -21.34 -0.31 11.97
C THR A 124 -22.19 0.79 11.34
N PRO A 125 -21.59 1.78 10.65
CA PRO A 125 -22.33 2.77 9.88
C PRO A 125 -23.09 2.15 8.70
N GLU A 126 -24.02 2.91 8.13
CA GLU A 126 -24.66 2.56 6.85
C GLU A 126 -23.62 2.41 5.75
N ILE A 127 -23.76 1.39 4.90
CA ILE A 127 -22.83 1.12 3.80
C ILE A 127 -23.34 1.78 2.54
N VAL A 128 -22.50 2.60 1.93
CA VAL A 128 -22.74 3.25 0.64
C VAL A 128 -21.73 2.80 -0.41
N ASP A 129 -22.05 2.92 -1.68
CA ASP A 129 -21.13 2.62 -2.76
C ASP A 129 -20.00 3.64 -2.85
N ASN A 130 -18.82 3.18 -3.28
CA ASN A 130 -17.64 4.02 -3.29
C ASN A 130 -17.75 5.20 -4.28
N PHE A 131 -18.36 4.99 -5.44
CA PHE A 131 -18.68 6.04 -6.44
C PHE A 131 -20.17 6.38 -6.40
N SER A 132 -20.64 7.01 -5.33
CA SER A 132 -22.04 7.40 -5.14
C SER A 132 -22.12 8.73 -4.38
N ASN A 133 -23.28 9.33 -4.31
CA ASN A 133 -23.51 10.46 -3.42
C ASN A 133 -23.50 9.97 -1.95
N GLN A 134 -22.48 10.36 -1.20
CA GLN A 134 -22.22 9.97 0.18
C GLN A 134 -22.59 11.07 1.18
N GLY A 135 -23.34 12.07 0.74
CA GLY A 135 -23.74 13.27 1.45
C GLY A 135 -23.25 14.54 0.76
N SER A 136 -23.71 15.69 1.21
CA SER A 136 -23.38 16.99 0.61
C SER A 136 -22.86 17.97 1.67
N ILE A 137 -21.97 18.87 1.26
CA ILE A 137 -21.37 19.88 2.14
C ILE A 137 -22.48 20.68 2.83
N HIS A 138 -22.50 20.65 4.15
CA HIS A 138 -23.45 21.43 4.96
C HIS A 138 -22.92 22.84 5.29
N VAL A 139 -23.78 23.71 5.82
CA VAL A 139 -23.47 25.14 6.06
C VAL A 139 -22.22 25.33 6.92
N ASN A 140 -22.13 24.64 8.07
CA ASN A 140 -20.98 24.82 8.98
C ASN A 140 -19.66 24.37 8.35
N ALA A 141 -19.68 23.31 7.56
CA ALA A 141 -18.50 22.85 6.84
C ALA A 141 -18.09 23.86 5.73
N SER A 142 -19.08 24.43 5.05
CA SER A 142 -18.86 25.50 4.07
C SER A 142 -18.16 26.72 4.70
N GLU A 143 -18.64 27.17 5.84
CA GLU A 143 -18.05 28.31 6.58
C GLU A 143 -16.59 28.06 6.98
N GLN A 144 -16.25 26.82 7.38
CA GLN A 144 -14.90 26.46 7.83
C GLN A 144 -13.93 26.21 6.68
N THR A 145 -14.39 25.72 5.54
CA THR A 145 -13.54 25.25 4.44
C THR A 145 -13.56 26.15 3.21
N GLY A 146 -14.59 27.01 3.06
CA GLY A 146 -14.83 27.78 1.85
C GLY A 146 -15.43 26.99 0.70
N LEU A 147 -15.78 25.70 0.88
CA LEU A 147 -16.47 24.89 -0.10
C LEU A 147 -17.94 25.32 -0.19
N ASN A 148 -18.54 25.25 -1.37
CA ASN A 148 -19.96 25.62 -1.55
C ASN A 148 -20.88 24.61 -0.87
N VAL A 149 -21.94 25.13 -0.21
CA VAL A 149 -23.02 24.30 0.33
C VAL A 149 -23.66 23.47 -0.76
N GLY A 150 -23.98 22.21 -0.48
CA GLY A 150 -24.64 21.31 -1.40
C GLY A 150 -23.72 20.58 -2.40
N VAL A 151 -22.41 20.88 -2.41
CA VAL A 151 -21.45 20.09 -3.20
C VAL A 151 -21.40 18.66 -2.65
N PRO A 152 -21.65 17.63 -3.49
CA PRO A 152 -21.68 16.25 -3.03
C PRO A 152 -20.27 15.69 -2.77
N ILE A 153 -20.13 14.83 -1.74
CA ILE A 153 -19.01 13.92 -1.59
C ILE A 153 -19.36 12.64 -2.36
N THR A 154 -18.58 12.30 -3.38
CA THR A 154 -18.91 11.22 -4.31
C THR A 154 -17.87 10.11 -4.36
N TYR A 155 -16.78 10.27 -3.63
CA TYR A 155 -15.69 9.30 -3.57
C TYR A 155 -14.87 9.46 -2.31
N ARG A 156 -14.45 8.34 -1.74
CA ARG A 156 -13.38 8.25 -0.75
C ARG A 156 -12.75 6.87 -0.76
N ALA A 157 -11.48 6.77 -0.45
CA ALA A 157 -10.74 5.52 -0.31
C ALA A 157 -9.55 5.70 0.61
N GLY A 158 -8.93 4.60 1.05
CA GLY A 158 -7.62 4.63 1.68
C GLY A 158 -6.54 5.09 0.69
N ASP A 159 -5.39 5.47 1.23
CA ASP A 159 -4.29 6.06 0.46
C ASP A 159 -3.76 5.13 -0.65
N GLN A 160 -3.60 3.83 -0.38
CA GLN A 160 -3.03 2.91 -1.37
C GLN A 160 -3.99 2.57 -2.53
N PRO A 161 -5.26 2.19 -2.30
CA PRO A 161 -6.23 2.06 -3.39
C PRO A 161 -6.41 3.36 -4.19
N ASN A 162 -6.38 4.51 -3.51
CA ASN A 162 -6.48 5.81 -4.17
C ASN A 162 -5.24 6.15 -5.02
N ASN A 163 -4.02 5.81 -4.57
CA ASN A 163 -2.83 5.94 -5.39
C ASN A 163 -2.89 5.07 -6.64
N ALA A 164 -3.39 3.84 -6.52
CA ALA A 164 -3.59 2.96 -7.66
C ALA A 164 -4.58 3.56 -8.68
N LEU A 165 -5.71 4.09 -8.20
CA LEU A 165 -6.66 4.84 -9.03
C LEU A 165 -5.98 6.01 -9.75
N ALA A 166 -5.19 6.82 -9.04
CA ALA A 166 -4.47 7.96 -9.62
C ALA A 166 -3.50 7.55 -10.74
N LEU A 167 -2.93 6.35 -10.64
CA LEU A 167 -2.03 5.74 -11.62
C LEU A 167 -2.76 4.92 -12.69
N ASN A 168 -4.09 5.03 -12.81
CA ASN A 168 -4.88 4.27 -13.78
C ASN A 168 -4.81 2.75 -13.60
N VAL A 169 -4.72 2.25 -12.37
CA VAL A 169 -4.63 0.82 -12.04
C VAL A 169 -5.97 0.34 -11.50
N PHE A 170 -6.67 -0.54 -12.26
CA PHE A 170 -8.03 -1.00 -11.97
C PHE A 170 -8.26 -2.48 -12.27
N ASP A 171 -7.54 -3.05 -13.25
CA ASP A 171 -7.81 -4.37 -13.79
C ASP A 171 -6.80 -5.42 -13.32
N ASP A 172 -7.21 -6.69 -13.42
CA ASP A 172 -6.34 -7.83 -13.08
C ASP A 172 -5.01 -7.78 -13.82
N GLY A 173 -3.91 -7.90 -13.07
CA GLY A 173 -2.56 -7.82 -13.59
C GLY A 173 -1.99 -6.40 -13.76
N GLU A 174 -2.75 -5.36 -13.48
CA GLU A 174 -2.23 -4.00 -13.38
C GLU A 174 -1.63 -3.76 -11.98
N VAL A 175 -0.48 -3.09 -11.94
CA VAL A 175 0.30 -2.87 -10.73
C VAL A 175 0.62 -1.40 -10.55
N ALA A 176 0.27 -0.82 -9.41
CA ALA A 176 0.77 0.47 -8.97
C ALA A 176 2.02 0.28 -8.12
N ALA A 177 3.10 0.99 -8.45
CA ALA A 177 4.34 0.97 -7.68
C ALA A 177 4.72 2.38 -7.21
N SER A 178 5.22 2.49 -6.00
CA SER A 178 5.79 3.73 -5.48
C SER A 178 7.13 3.46 -4.80
N GLY A 179 8.10 4.35 -5.02
CA GLY A 179 9.46 4.21 -4.52
C GLY A 179 9.91 5.43 -3.73
N GLY A 180 9.18 5.77 -2.66
CA GLY A 180 9.53 6.85 -1.72
C GLY A 180 10.54 6.41 -0.66
N THR A 181 10.43 6.92 0.56
CA THR A 181 11.23 6.47 1.73
C THR A 181 11.13 4.96 1.89
N SER A 182 9.89 4.44 1.85
CA SER A 182 9.56 3.02 1.68
C SER A 182 9.04 2.77 0.27
N GLY A 183 9.07 1.52 -0.19
CA GLY A 183 8.47 1.09 -1.44
C GLY A 183 7.12 0.44 -1.19
N VAL A 184 6.24 0.54 -2.17
CA VAL A 184 4.95 -0.15 -2.19
C VAL A 184 4.73 -0.77 -3.56
N ILE A 185 4.23 -1.98 -3.58
CA ILE A 185 3.69 -2.65 -4.75
C ILE A 185 2.23 -2.97 -4.46
N TYR A 186 1.33 -2.48 -5.29
CA TYR A 186 -0.11 -2.70 -5.16
C TYR A 186 -0.64 -3.30 -6.46
N SER A 187 -0.90 -4.59 -6.47
CA SER A 187 -1.37 -5.34 -7.63
C SER A 187 -2.86 -5.60 -7.55
N ILE A 188 -3.59 -5.43 -8.64
CA ILE A 188 -5.00 -5.78 -8.72
C ILE A 188 -5.17 -7.23 -9.16
N THR A 189 -6.14 -7.91 -8.56
CA THR A 189 -6.56 -9.25 -8.96
C THR A 189 -8.06 -9.44 -8.73
N ASN A 190 -8.68 -10.29 -9.55
CA ASN A 190 -10.05 -10.79 -9.33
C ASN A 190 -10.06 -12.12 -8.56
N ASN A 191 -8.90 -12.62 -8.19
CA ASN A 191 -8.77 -13.84 -7.40
C ASN A 191 -8.79 -13.54 -5.90
N ILE A 192 -9.86 -13.94 -5.22
CA ILE A 192 -10.06 -13.73 -3.79
C ILE A 192 -9.29 -14.74 -2.90
N ASN A 193 -8.51 -15.66 -3.48
CA ASN A 193 -7.71 -16.59 -2.70
C ASN A 193 -6.34 -16.04 -2.41
N SER A 194 -5.89 -16.11 -1.16
CA SER A 194 -4.54 -15.76 -0.73
C SER A 194 -3.78 -16.96 -0.19
N LYS A 195 -2.49 -17.03 -0.52
CA LYS A 195 -1.53 -18.00 0.02
C LYS A 195 -0.50 -17.34 0.94
N GLU A 196 -0.56 -16.01 1.08
CA GLU A 196 0.42 -15.20 1.81
C GLU A 196 -0.22 -14.42 2.97
N PRO A 197 -0.55 -15.11 4.08
CA PRO A 197 -1.31 -14.51 5.18
C PRO A 197 -0.55 -13.42 5.94
N SER A 198 0.78 -13.43 5.87
CA SER A 198 1.63 -12.54 6.68
C SER A 198 2.35 -11.44 5.89
N ARG A 199 2.72 -11.71 4.61
CA ARG A 199 3.57 -10.81 3.82
C ARG A 199 2.79 -9.82 2.97
N ILE A 200 1.55 -10.17 2.57
CA ILE A 200 0.67 -9.37 1.71
C ILE A 200 -0.59 -8.99 2.49
N ASN A 201 -1.08 -7.76 2.31
CA ASN A 201 -2.43 -7.39 2.71
C ASN A 201 -3.36 -7.35 1.49
N HIS A 202 -4.61 -7.71 1.70
CA HIS A 202 -5.63 -7.77 0.67
C HIS A 202 -6.78 -6.84 1.04
N PHE A 203 -7.12 -5.92 0.15
CA PHE A 203 -8.20 -4.96 0.36
C PHE A 203 -9.09 -4.88 -0.87
N ALA A 204 -10.39 -4.61 -0.67
CA ALA A 204 -11.27 -4.26 -1.76
C ALA A 204 -10.69 -3.05 -2.51
N HIS A 205 -10.54 -3.15 -3.83
CA HIS A 205 -10.08 -2.02 -4.63
C HIS A 205 -11.22 -1.00 -4.81
N VAL A 206 -10.90 0.22 -5.25
CA VAL A 206 -11.88 1.32 -5.36
C VAL A 206 -13.10 1.01 -6.20
N ASN A 207 -12.99 0.13 -7.19
CA ASN A 207 -14.06 -0.33 -8.06
C ASN A 207 -14.71 -1.66 -7.61
N TYR A 208 -14.44 -2.11 -6.37
CA TYR A 208 -15.08 -3.30 -5.80
C TYR A 208 -16.57 -3.05 -5.59
N ASN A 209 -17.42 -3.91 -6.18
CA ASN A 209 -18.87 -3.89 -6.02
C ASN A 209 -19.45 -5.29 -6.20
N ASP A 210 -20.78 -5.42 -6.39
CA ASP A 210 -21.43 -6.73 -6.55
C ASP A 210 -21.04 -7.44 -7.85
N ASP A 211 -20.80 -6.71 -8.91
CA ASP A 211 -20.45 -7.23 -10.23
C ASP A 211 -18.94 -7.37 -10.45
N ASN A 212 -18.14 -6.59 -9.70
CA ASN A 212 -16.69 -6.56 -9.83
C ASN A 212 -16.01 -6.80 -8.47
N LYS A 213 -15.31 -7.92 -8.33
CA LYS A 213 -14.63 -8.34 -7.10
C LYS A 213 -13.14 -8.02 -7.11
N SER A 214 -12.76 -6.86 -7.63
CA SER A 214 -11.36 -6.41 -7.69
C SER A 214 -10.74 -6.24 -6.29
N ILE A 215 -9.66 -6.97 -6.05
CA ILE A 215 -8.87 -6.95 -4.82
C ILE A 215 -7.51 -6.35 -5.09
N GLY A 216 -7.09 -5.43 -4.25
CA GLY A 216 -5.73 -4.92 -4.23
C GLY A 216 -4.86 -5.72 -3.28
N LYS A 217 -3.77 -6.29 -3.79
CA LYS A 217 -2.72 -6.98 -3.03
C LYS A 217 -1.61 -5.99 -2.72
N LEU A 218 -1.49 -5.62 -1.45
CA LEU A 218 -0.53 -4.62 -0.96
C LEU A 218 0.69 -5.30 -0.37
N LEU A 219 1.85 -5.06 -0.94
CA LEU A 219 3.15 -5.45 -0.41
C LEU A 219 3.98 -4.19 -0.13
N CYS A 220 4.48 -4.07 1.11
CA CYS A 220 5.34 -2.97 1.54
C CYS A 220 6.80 -3.42 1.59
N ILE A 221 7.71 -2.49 1.23
CA ILE A 221 9.16 -2.63 1.26
C ILE A 221 9.68 -1.48 2.13
N ASN A 222 10.00 -1.73 3.39
CA ASN A 222 10.38 -0.66 4.31
C ASN A 222 11.74 -0.05 3.96
N GLY A 223 12.68 -0.88 3.50
CA GLY A 223 14.02 -0.48 3.11
C GLY A 223 14.12 -0.15 1.62
N ALA A 224 13.62 1.00 1.18
CA ALA A 224 13.70 1.44 -0.22
C ALA A 224 14.50 2.75 -0.36
N GLY A 225 13.88 3.85 -0.76
CA GLY A 225 14.56 5.13 -1.02
C GLY A 225 15.28 5.71 0.19
N ILE A 226 14.92 5.31 1.41
CA ILE A 226 15.68 5.68 2.62
C ILE A 226 17.15 5.25 2.53
N GLN A 227 17.44 4.11 1.93
CA GLN A 227 18.80 3.60 1.72
C GLN A 227 19.59 4.53 0.79
N TYR A 228 19.00 4.95 -0.33
CA TYR A 228 19.65 5.84 -1.29
C TYR A 228 19.80 7.26 -0.73
N ARG A 229 18.83 7.73 0.06
CA ARG A 229 18.91 9.00 0.81
C ARG A 229 20.01 8.96 1.85
N TRP A 230 20.18 7.85 2.56
CA TRP A 230 21.27 7.69 3.54
C TRP A 230 22.63 7.81 2.85
N LEU A 231 22.85 7.14 1.73
CA LEU A 231 24.08 7.26 0.94
C LEU A 231 24.31 8.69 0.50
N ARG A 232 23.29 9.40 -0.02
CA ARG A 232 23.40 10.81 -0.40
C ARG A 232 23.90 11.69 0.76
N ASN A 233 23.35 11.48 1.94
CA ASN A 233 23.69 12.29 3.11
C ASN A 233 25.12 12.06 3.62
N HIS A 234 25.73 10.91 3.29
CA HIS A 234 27.07 10.51 3.69
C HIS A 234 28.10 10.59 2.54
N SER A 235 27.69 11.09 1.37
CA SER A 235 28.57 11.22 0.19
C SER A 235 28.95 12.66 -0.08
N VAL A 236 30.11 12.83 -0.71
CA VAL A 236 30.57 14.15 -1.19
C VAL A 236 29.70 14.59 -2.38
N GLY A 237 29.23 15.85 -2.35
CA GLY A 237 28.42 16.44 -3.43
C GLY A 237 26.91 16.27 -3.31
N LYS A 238 26.39 15.42 -2.45
CA LYS A 238 25.00 15.32 -1.94
C LYS A 238 23.86 15.59 -2.95
N SER A 239 24.04 15.33 -4.25
CA SER A 239 23.01 15.46 -5.29
C SER A 239 22.65 14.09 -5.86
N TYR A 240 21.34 13.79 -6.00
CA TYR A 240 20.89 12.56 -6.67
C TYR A 240 21.31 12.50 -8.14
N GLU A 241 21.33 13.63 -8.83
CA GLU A 241 21.77 13.70 -10.23
C GLU A 241 23.21 13.23 -10.37
N LYS A 242 24.14 13.78 -9.56
CA LYS A 242 25.56 13.36 -9.57
C LYS A 242 25.75 11.91 -9.17
N MET A 243 24.97 11.41 -8.22
CA MET A 243 25.01 10.01 -7.81
C MET A 243 24.55 9.11 -8.96
N ASN A 244 23.46 9.47 -9.64
CA ASN A 244 22.93 8.71 -10.78
C ASN A 244 23.90 8.77 -11.98
N GLU A 245 24.53 9.92 -12.25
CA GLU A 245 25.56 10.06 -13.28
C GLU A 245 26.76 9.15 -13.02
N GLN A 246 27.28 9.13 -11.78
CA GLN A 246 28.37 8.22 -11.41
C GLN A 246 27.95 6.75 -11.47
N ALA A 247 26.72 6.43 -11.05
CA ALA A 247 26.17 5.08 -11.13
C ALA A 247 25.99 4.62 -12.59
N SER A 248 25.61 5.49 -13.51
CA SER A 248 25.39 5.14 -14.92
C SER A 248 26.67 4.74 -15.67
N SER A 249 27.83 5.16 -15.19
CA SER A 249 29.13 4.77 -15.75
C SER A 249 29.58 3.34 -15.37
N ILE A 250 28.87 2.69 -14.46
CA ILE A 250 29.19 1.37 -13.93
C ILE A 250 28.32 0.32 -14.61
N SER A 251 28.86 -0.86 -14.89
CA SER A 251 28.13 -1.98 -15.49
C SER A 251 27.07 -2.57 -14.58
N VAL A 252 26.09 -3.27 -15.13
CA VAL A 252 25.07 -4.04 -14.41
C VAL A 252 25.73 -5.00 -13.42
N GLY A 253 25.19 -5.08 -12.21
CA GLY A 253 25.71 -5.92 -11.12
C GLY A 253 26.90 -5.33 -10.39
N SER A 254 27.28 -4.05 -10.69
CA SER A 254 28.23 -3.23 -9.90
C SER A 254 29.53 -3.97 -9.58
N ASP A 255 30.08 -4.73 -10.56
CA ASP A 255 31.29 -5.57 -10.42
C ASP A 255 31.26 -6.52 -9.20
N GLY A 256 30.06 -6.97 -8.81
CA GLY A 256 29.85 -7.94 -7.74
C GLY A 256 29.48 -7.35 -6.37
N ILE A 257 29.42 -6.02 -6.19
CA ILE A 257 28.86 -5.45 -4.96
C ILE A 257 27.36 -5.70 -4.92
N SER A 258 26.86 -6.16 -3.76
CA SER A 258 25.43 -6.21 -3.46
C SER A 258 25.08 -5.30 -2.30
N VAL A 259 24.00 -4.51 -2.44
CA VAL A 259 23.38 -3.77 -1.34
C VAL A 259 22.06 -4.41 -0.97
N ILE A 260 21.94 -4.87 0.28
CA ILE A 260 20.70 -5.37 0.87
C ILE A 260 20.06 -4.22 1.64
N PRO A 261 18.93 -3.62 1.16
CA PRO A 261 18.53 -2.26 1.58
C PRO A 261 17.65 -2.22 2.85
N PHE A 262 17.46 -3.32 3.58
CA PHE A 262 16.46 -3.46 4.64
C PHE A 262 16.84 -2.83 5.99
N GLY A 263 17.36 -1.61 5.96
CA GLY A 263 17.83 -0.86 7.14
C GLY A 263 16.77 0.02 7.82
N ASN A 264 15.48 -0.14 7.49
CA ASN A 264 14.40 0.68 8.03
C ASN A 264 13.49 -0.11 9.00
N GLY A 265 14.09 -0.92 9.87
CA GLY A 265 13.37 -1.74 10.85
C GLY A 265 12.95 -3.11 10.33
N ALA A 266 11.89 -3.66 10.91
CA ALA A 266 11.38 -4.97 10.52
C ALA A 266 10.79 -4.94 9.11
N GLU A 267 11.11 -5.96 8.30
CA GLU A 267 10.68 -6.06 6.91
C GLU A 267 9.59 -7.12 6.77
N ARG A 268 8.38 -6.68 6.43
CA ARG A 268 7.21 -7.56 6.35
C ARG A 268 7.38 -8.66 5.29
N MET A 269 7.92 -8.33 4.12
CA MET A 269 8.16 -9.33 3.08
C MET A 269 9.24 -10.37 3.46
N LEU A 270 9.98 -10.13 4.54
CA LEU A 270 10.91 -11.07 5.18
C LEU A 270 10.33 -11.67 6.48
N ASN A 271 9.01 -11.79 6.59
CA ASN A 271 8.30 -12.27 7.78
C ASN A 271 8.65 -11.48 9.06
N ASN A 272 8.65 -10.16 8.95
CA ASN A 272 8.96 -9.20 10.02
C ASN A 272 10.38 -9.33 10.60
N LYS A 273 11.32 -9.95 9.89
CA LYS A 273 12.72 -9.96 10.31
C LYS A 273 13.33 -8.57 10.17
N ASN A 274 14.10 -8.15 11.20
CA ASN A 274 14.91 -6.94 11.16
C ASN A 274 16.37 -7.34 10.90
N ILE A 275 16.78 -7.26 9.64
CA ILE A 275 18.12 -7.67 9.22
C ILE A 275 19.11 -6.52 9.08
N GLY A 276 18.61 -5.28 8.98
CA GLY A 276 19.43 -4.11 8.70
C GLY A 276 19.88 -4.00 7.25
N THR A 277 20.64 -2.96 6.95
CA THR A 277 21.31 -2.78 5.65
C THR A 277 22.65 -3.51 5.63
N HIS A 278 22.98 -4.17 4.51
CA HIS A 278 24.29 -4.77 4.28
C HIS A 278 24.88 -4.32 2.95
N ILE A 279 26.18 -4.14 2.93
CA ILE A 279 26.98 -3.93 1.72
C ILE A 279 27.91 -5.13 1.63
N CYS A 280 27.65 -6.01 0.67
CA CYS A 280 28.39 -7.27 0.49
C CYS A 280 29.45 -7.13 -0.60
N ASN A 281 30.53 -7.90 -0.50
CA ASN A 281 31.54 -8.10 -1.54
C ASN A 281 32.31 -6.83 -1.96
N ILE A 282 32.40 -5.82 -1.11
CA ILE A 282 33.15 -4.60 -1.42
C ILE A 282 34.66 -4.88 -1.44
N ASN A 283 35.34 -4.43 -2.48
CA ASN A 283 36.78 -4.45 -2.62
C ASN A 283 37.31 -3.02 -2.72
N LEU A 284 38.03 -2.59 -1.67
CA LEU A 284 38.44 -1.20 -1.50
C LEU A 284 39.48 -0.72 -2.56
N ASN A 285 40.15 -1.65 -3.25
CA ASN A 285 41.11 -1.31 -4.32
C ASN A 285 40.43 -1.19 -5.70
N LYS A 286 39.21 -1.71 -5.86
CA LYS A 286 38.50 -1.81 -7.15
C LYS A 286 37.30 -0.91 -7.23
N HIS A 287 36.51 -0.83 -6.16
CA HIS A 287 35.21 -0.23 -6.20
C HIS A 287 35.24 1.26 -5.79
N SER A 288 34.60 2.08 -6.61
CA SER A 288 34.43 3.51 -6.40
C SER A 288 33.04 3.86 -5.83
N HIS A 289 32.79 5.14 -5.56
CA HIS A 289 31.46 5.62 -5.20
C HIS A 289 30.38 5.27 -6.25
N GLY A 290 30.74 5.33 -7.55
CA GLY A 290 29.79 4.94 -8.61
C GLY A 290 29.28 3.50 -8.47
N HIS A 291 30.17 2.55 -8.12
CA HIS A 291 29.78 1.17 -7.85
C HIS A 291 28.81 1.06 -6.66
N LEU A 292 29.08 1.82 -5.59
CA LEU A 292 28.22 1.83 -4.39
C LEU A 292 26.83 2.45 -4.70
N PHE A 293 26.79 3.52 -5.49
CA PHE A 293 25.53 4.17 -5.88
C PHE A 293 24.71 3.26 -6.81
N ARG A 294 25.36 2.62 -7.79
CA ARG A 294 24.69 1.68 -8.67
C ARG A 294 24.16 0.47 -7.91
N SER A 295 25.00 -0.17 -7.10
CA SER A 295 24.59 -1.33 -6.30
C SER A 295 23.44 -1.03 -5.34
N ALA A 296 23.35 0.21 -4.83
CA ALA A 296 22.22 0.63 -3.99
C ALA A 296 20.93 0.75 -4.79
N LEU A 297 20.96 1.37 -6.00
CA LEU A 297 19.78 1.44 -6.87
C LEU A 297 19.34 0.05 -7.33
N GLU A 298 20.29 -0.80 -7.74
CA GLU A 298 20.03 -2.19 -8.12
C GLU A 298 19.49 -2.99 -6.95
N GLY A 299 20.08 -2.88 -5.75
CA GLY A 299 19.61 -3.60 -4.55
C GLY A 299 18.19 -3.24 -4.14
N ILE A 300 17.81 -1.95 -4.29
CA ILE A 300 16.43 -1.53 -4.08
C ILE A 300 15.52 -2.10 -5.19
N ALA A 301 15.95 -2.05 -6.46
CA ALA A 301 15.18 -2.63 -7.57
C ALA A 301 15.01 -4.15 -7.41
N PHE A 302 16.05 -4.85 -6.93
CA PHE A 302 15.98 -6.28 -6.61
C PHE A 302 15.03 -6.59 -5.46
N SER A 303 14.91 -5.70 -4.48
CA SER A 303 13.89 -5.86 -3.43
C SER A 303 12.46 -5.73 -3.97
N PHE A 304 12.23 -4.85 -4.96
CA PHE A 304 10.95 -4.79 -5.68
C PHE A 304 10.70 -6.06 -6.48
N MET A 305 11.70 -6.58 -7.20
CA MET A 305 11.57 -7.84 -7.92
C MET A 305 11.26 -9.00 -6.99
N TYR A 306 11.92 -9.09 -5.83
CA TYR A 306 11.64 -10.09 -4.80
C TYR A 306 10.21 -9.99 -4.27
N GLY A 307 9.71 -8.76 -4.05
CA GLY A 307 8.32 -8.50 -3.69
C GLY A 307 7.33 -8.95 -4.78
N MET A 308 7.66 -8.76 -6.04
CA MET A 308 6.85 -9.23 -7.17
C MET A 308 6.85 -10.75 -7.32
N GLU A 309 7.95 -11.44 -6.99
CA GLU A 309 7.97 -12.91 -6.90
C GLU A 309 7.00 -13.41 -5.82
N ILE A 310 6.95 -12.73 -4.66
CA ILE A 310 5.99 -13.05 -3.58
C ILE A 310 4.55 -12.87 -4.08
N LEU A 311 4.24 -11.76 -4.77
CA LEU A 311 2.91 -11.51 -5.35
C LEU A 311 2.52 -12.56 -6.40
N LYS A 312 3.45 -12.95 -7.28
CA LYS A 312 3.22 -14.02 -8.27
C LYS A 312 2.95 -15.37 -7.60
N ASN A 313 3.66 -15.70 -6.51
CA ASN A 313 3.42 -16.91 -5.74
C ASN A 313 2.04 -16.89 -5.06
N ASP A 314 1.52 -15.71 -4.75
CA ASP A 314 0.15 -15.48 -4.28
C ASP A 314 -0.89 -15.35 -5.41
N ASN A 315 -0.56 -15.83 -6.61
CA ASN A 315 -1.41 -15.84 -7.81
C ASN A 315 -1.77 -14.44 -8.35
N ALA A 316 -0.95 -13.41 -8.11
CA ALA A 316 -1.10 -12.14 -8.79
C ALA A 316 -0.51 -12.21 -10.21
N ALA A 317 -1.27 -11.78 -11.20
CA ALA A 317 -0.72 -11.47 -12.52
C ALA A 317 0.02 -10.13 -12.46
N ILE A 318 1.05 -9.98 -13.31
CA ILE A 318 1.75 -8.70 -13.50
C ILE A 318 1.91 -8.51 -15.00
N ASN A 319 1.14 -7.59 -15.57
CA ASN A 319 1.11 -7.32 -17.02
C ASN A 319 1.70 -5.95 -17.35
N VAL A 320 1.47 -4.96 -16.48
CA VAL A 320 1.99 -3.60 -16.59
C VAL A 320 2.22 -3.03 -15.20
N ILE A 321 3.28 -2.24 -15.05
CA ILE A 321 3.56 -1.50 -13.83
C ILE A 321 3.35 -0.02 -14.12
N ARG A 322 2.64 0.69 -13.25
CA ARG A 322 2.42 2.13 -13.32
C ARG A 322 2.96 2.82 -12.07
N ALA A 323 3.70 3.90 -12.27
CA ALA A 323 4.34 4.63 -11.18
C ALA A 323 4.26 6.14 -11.39
N GLY A 324 4.37 6.89 -10.30
CA GLY A 324 4.49 8.35 -10.37
C GLY A 324 5.85 8.80 -10.89
N ASN A 325 5.90 9.96 -11.57
CA ASN A 325 7.13 10.61 -12.00
C ASN A 325 7.85 11.25 -10.81
N ASP A 326 8.15 10.45 -9.80
CA ASP A 326 8.77 10.90 -8.56
C ASP A 326 9.77 9.88 -7.98
N ASN A 327 10.52 10.32 -6.97
CA ASN A 327 11.40 9.48 -6.16
C ASN A 327 12.29 8.53 -6.99
N LEU A 328 12.30 7.24 -6.68
CA LEU A 328 13.15 6.24 -7.32
C LEU A 328 12.82 6.01 -8.80
N PHE A 329 11.57 6.19 -9.22
CA PHE A 329 11.17 6.03 -10.62
C PHE A 329 11.69 7.12 -11.56
N ARG A 330 12.30 8.19 -11.01
CA ARG A 330 13.09 9.15 -11.79
C ARG A 330 14.50 8.65 -12.13
N SER A 331 14.95 7.55 -11.53
CA SER A 331 16.22 6.91 -11.85
C SER A 331 16.02 5.89 -12.95
N GLU A 332 16.62 6.13 -14.12
CA GLU A 332 16.63 5.17 -15.24
C GLU A 332 17.22 3.82 -14.83
N ILE A 333 18.28 3.81 -14.00
CA ILE A 333 18.88 2.56 -13.51
C ILE A 333 17.85 1.75 -12.75
N PHE A 334 17.12 2.38 -11.82
CA PHE A 334 16.10 1.69 -11.04
C PHE A 334 14.95 1.17 -11.91
N ALA A 335 14.36 2.05 -12.74
CA ALA A 335 13.21 1.70 -13.56
C ALA A 335 13.56 0.62 -14.61
N ASN A 336 14.70 0.76 -15.30
CA ASN A 336 15.17 -0.23 -16.27
C ASN A 336 15.49 -1.58 -15.61
N THR A 337 16.07 -1.59 -14.39
CA THR A 337 16.35 -2.83 -13.67
C THR A 337 15.04 -3.58 -13.36
N VAL A 338 14.02 -2.88 -12.81
CA VAL A 338 12.72 -3.48 -12.51
C VAL A 338 12.02 -3.96 -13.79
N SER A 339 11.91 -3.11 -14.83
CA SER A 339 11.26 -3.44 -16.10
C SER A 339 11.91 -4.67 -16.75
N THR A 340 13.24 -4.70 -16.80
CA THR A 340 14.00 -5.79 -17.45
C THR A 340 13.81 -7.11 -16.72
N LEU A 341 13.89 -7.13 -15.40
CA LEU A 341 13.73 -8.35 -14.60
C LEU A 341 12.32 -8.89 -14.63
N ILE A 342 11.31 -8.02 -14.47
CA ILE A 342 9.91 -8.46 -14.50
C ILE A 342 9.47 -8.89 -15.92
N GLY A 343 10.10 -8.33 -16.96
CA GLY A 343 9.80 -8.58 -18.36
C GLY A 343 8.59 -7.83 -18.90
N HIS A 344 8.16 -6.77 -18.20
CA HIS A 344 7.02 -5.93 -18.55
C HIS A 344 7.38 -4.45 -18.51
N GLU A 345 6.60 -3.64 -19.20
CA GLU A 345 6.78 -2.19 -19.24
C GLU A 345 6.43 -1.52 -17.90
N ILE A 346 7.07 -0.37 -17.67
CA ILE A 346 6.74 0.55 -16.59
C ILE A 346 6.29 1.88 -17.21
N GLU A 347 5.02 2.20 -17.07
CA GLU A 347 4.44 3.46 -17.48
C GLU A 347 4.56 4.50 -16.35
N ILE A 348 5.07 5.69 -16.66
CA ILE A 348 5.25 6.78 -15.71
C ILE A 348 4.19 7.84 -15.92
N TYR A 349 3.54 8.22 -14.84
CA TYR A 349 2.45 9.19 -14.81
C TYR A 349 2.81 10.42 -13.95
N ASN A 350 2.46 11.61 -14.45
CA ASN A 350 2.61 12.86 -13.70
C ASN A 350 1.34 13.13 -12.88
N THR A 351 1.17 12.38 -11.81
CA THR A 351 -0.02 12.45 -10.94
C THR A 351 0.35 12.19 -9.48
N THR A 352 -0.58 12.48 -8.59
CA THR A 352 -0.49 12.15 -7.16
C THR A 352 -1.82 11.57 -6.67
N GLY A 353 -1.81 10.91 -5.50
CA GLY A 353 -3.04 10.43 -4.88
C GLY A 353 -4.08 11.54 -4.66
N ALA A 354 -3.66 12.77 -4.36
CA ALA A 354 -4.55 13.91 -4.20
C ALA A 354 -5.27 14.28 -5.52
N PHE A 355 -4.53 14.30 -6.63
CA PHE A 355 -5.11 14.50 -7.97
C PHE A 355 -6.09 13.38 -8.34
N GLY A 356 -5.72 12.12 -8.03
CA GLY A 356 -6.59 10.97 -8.23
C GLY A 356 -7.91 11.12 -7.48
N ALA A 357 -7.87 11.45 -6.20
CA ALA A 357 -9.06 11.65 -5.37
C ALA A 357 -9.95 12.78 -5.89
N ALA A 358 -9.34 13.93 -6.25
CA ALA A 358 -10.07 15.07 -6.78
C ALA A 358 -10.79 14.74 -8.11
N ARG A 359 -10.13 14.01 -9.01
CA ARG A 359 -10.73 13.57 -10.27
C ARG A 359 -11.78 12.48 -10.09
N ALA A 360 -11.54 11.54 -9.16
CA ALA A 360 -12.45 10.45 -8.87
C ALA A 360 -13.81 10.95 -8.34
N SER A 361 -13.84 12.10 -7.69
CA SER A 361 -15.08 12.75 -7.26
C SER A 361 -16.01 13.11 -8.44
N GLY A 362 -15.46 13.22 -9.65
CA GLY A 362 -16.20 13.46 -10.89
C GLY A 362 -16.64 12.19 -11.63
N VAL A 363 -16.30 10.98 -11.14
CA VAL A 363 -16.74 9.71 -11.72
C VAL A 363 -18.18 9.44 -11.28
N LEU A 364 -19.12 10.00 -12.02
CA LEU A 364 -20.56 9.74 -11.83
C LEU A 364 -20.95 8.49 -12.61
N ASN A 365 -21.82 7.67 -12.04
CA ASN A 365 -22.40 6.48 -12.67
C ASN A 365 -21.38 5.41 -13.08
N ASN A 366 -20.24 5.30 -12.37
CA ASN A 366 -19.19 4.32 -12.63
C ASN A 366 -18.60 4.35 -14.06
N ASP A 367 -18.59 5.51 -14.73
CA ASP A 367 -17.93 5.65 -16.03
C ASP A 367 -16.38 5.69 -15.87
N LEU A 368 -15.86 4.56 -15.44
CA LEU A 368 -14.42 4.37 -15.24
C LEU A 368 -13.65 4.39 -16.57
N ASN A 369 -14.26 4.01 -17.69
CA ASN A 369 -13.57 3.99 -19.00
C ASN A 369 -13.19 5.39 -19.45
N SER A 370 -14.13 6.33 -19.44
CA SER A 370 -13.85 7.73 -19.74
C SER A 370 -12.82 8.35 -18.76
N PHE A 371 -12.90 7.99 -17.49
CA PHE A 371 -11.93 8.41 -16.49
C PHE A 371 -10.52 7.91 -16.82
N ARG A 372 -10.36 6.62 -17.15
CA ARG A 372 -9.09 5.98 -17.51
C ARG A 372 -8.46 6.60 -18.76
N GLU A 373 -9.25 6.82 -19.81
CA GLU A 373 -8.78 7.46 -21.05
C GLU A 373 -8.21 8.86 -20.78
N LYS A 374 -8.87 9.65 -19.92
CA LYS A 374 -8.42 11.00 -19.56
C LYS A 374 -7.10 10.97 -18.80
N ILE A 375 -6.90 10.02 -17.87
CA ILE A 375 -5.62 9.85 -17.16
C ILE A 375 -4.53 9.51 -18.15
N THR A 376 -4.71 8.50 -18.99
CA THR A 376 -3.72 8.09 -19.98
C THR A 376 -3.33 9.25 -20.89
N LYS A 377 -4.30 9.97 -21.41
CA LYS A 377 -4.06 11.09 -22.34
C LYS A 377 -3.31 12.27 -21.71
N ASN A 378 -3.62 12.58 -20.45
CA ASN A 378 -3.16 13.83 -19.83
C ASN A 378 -1.92 13.67 -18.94
N ASP A 379 -1.74 12.49 -18.34
CA ASP A 379 -0.76 12.31 -17.27
C ASP A 379 0.37 11.35 -17.63
N HIS A 380 0.24 10.52 -18.66
CA HIS A 380 1.33 9.66 -19.11
C HIS A 380 2.52 10.49 -19.61
N VAL A 381 3.72 10.21 -19.10
CA VAL A 381 4.94 10.96 -19.38
C VAL A 381 5.90 10.16 -20.25
N MET A 382 6.15 8.92 -19.89
CA MET A 382 7.12 8.05 -20.57
C MET A 382 6.89 6.58 -20.17
N THR A 383 7.52 5.68 -20.93
CA THR A 383 7.46 4.23 -20.68
C THR A 383 8.88 3.66 -20.71
N PHE A 384 9.25 2.90 -19.68
CA PHE A 384 10.47 2.08 -19.66
C PHE A 384 10.14 0.68 -20.17
N LEU A 385 10.88 0.24 -21.20
CA LEU A 385 10.74 -1.08 -21.77
C LEU A 385 11.85 -2.02 -21.27
N PRO A 386 11.61 -3.34 -21.19
CA PRO A 386 12.66 -4.31 -20.87
C PRO A 386 13.86 -4.20 -21.81
N LEU A 387 15.06 -4.17 -21.25
CA LEU A 387 16.31 -4.10 -22.03
C LEU A 387 16.70 -5.48 -22.58
N LYS A 388 17.48 -5.49 -23.67
CA LYS A 388 17.89 -6.73 -24.37
C LYS A 388 18.89 -7.57 -23.58
N ASN A 389 19.72 -6.96 -22.73
CA ASN A 389 20.75 -7.63 -21.93
C ASN A 389 20.21 -8.18 -20.59
N ARG A 390 19.00 -8.75 -20.61
CA ARG A 390 18.29 -9.26 -19.44
C ARG A 390 19.11 -10.25 -18.61
N SER A 391 19.92 -11.10 -19.25
CA SER A 391 20.75 -12.09 -18.53
C SER A 391 21.71 -11.47 -17.53
N GLU A 392 22.28 -10.29 -17.83
CA GLU A 392 23.17 -9.58 -16.90
C GLU A 392 22.43 -9.18 -15.62
N TYR A 393 21.18 -8.73 -15.75
CA TYR A 393 20.32 -8.37 -14.60
C TYR A 393 19.88 -9.60 -13.82
N GLU A 394 19.56 -10.71 -14.48
CA GLU A 394 19.21 -11.99 -13.84
C GLU A 394 20.38 -12.57 -13.05
N ASP A 395 21.60 -12.51 -13.58
CA ASP A 395 22.81 -12.93 -12.89
C ASP A 395 23.09 -12.05 -11.66
N ALA A 396 22.93 -10.74 -11.79
CA ALA A 396 23.11 -9.80 -10.67
C ALA A 396 22.04 -10.02 -9.58
N TYR A 397 20.79 -10.22 -9.98
CA TYR A 397 19.69 -10.51 -9.06
C TYR A 397 19.87 -11.86 -8.35
N SER A 398 20.37 -12.87 -9.04
CA SER A 398 20.64 -14.19 -8.45
C SER A 398 21.71 -14.11 -7.36
N ARG A 399 22.82 -13.40 -7.60
CA ARG A 399 23.85 -13.14 -6.57
C ARG A 399 23.29 -12.36 -5.39
N TRP A 400 22.47 -11.35 -5.64
CA TRP A 400 21.81 -10.57 -4.58
C TRP A 400 20.90 -11.46 -3.72
N LYS A 401 20.15 -12.40 -4.31
CA LYS A 401 19.32 -13.36 -3.58
C LYS A 401 20.16 -14.32 -2.72
N GLU A 402 21.31 -14.75 -3.22
CA GLU A 402 22.25 -15.58 -2.45
C GLU A 402 22.80 -14.83 -1.23
N ASP A 403 23.22 -13.57 -1.40
CA ASP A 403 23.67 -12.72 -0.28
C ASP A 403 22.54 -12.50 0.74
N LEU A 404 21.31 -12.20 0.29
CA LEU A 404 20.15 -12.06 1.17
C LEU A 404 19.88 -13.36 1.95
N GLN A 405 19.90 -14.51 1.28
CA GLN A 405 19.65 -15.80 1.91
C GLN A 405 20.74 -16.13 2.95
N GLY A 406 22.00 -15.83 2.65
CA GLY A 406 23.11 -15.96 3.59
C GLY A 406 22.89 -15.15 4.88
N ILE A 407 22.45 -13.88 4.73
CA ILE A 407 22.15 -13.01 5.87
C ILE A 407 20.96 -13.54 6.69
N LEU A 408 19.90 -14.01 6.01
CA LEU A 408 18.70 -14.55 6.68
C LEU A 408 18.98 -15.83 7.46
N ASN A 409 19.92 -16.66 7.00
CA ASN A 409 20.32 -17.91 7.66
C ASN A 409 21.23 -17.65 8.86
N ASN A 410 22.07 -16.61 8.82
CA ASN A 410 23.03 -16.28 9.89
C ASN A 410 22.39 -15.51 11.06
N LYS A 411 21.19 -14.98 10.90
CA LYS A 411 20.39 -14.34 11.97
C LYS A 411 19.32 -15.30 12.50
N LYS A 412 19.78 -16.42 13.09
CA LYS A 412 18.92 -17.30 13.90
C LYS A 412 18.81 -16.78 15.33
#